data_ca5825f702ae72ca8c20eabcb1f2cb1b
#
_entry.id   ca5825f702ae72ca8c20eabcb1f2cb1b
#
_cell.length_a   1.000
_cell.length_b   1.000
_cell.length_c   1.000
_cell.angle_alpha   90.00
_cell.angle_beta   90.00
_cell.angle_gamma   90.00
#
_symmetry.space_group_name_H-M   'P 1'
#
loop_
_entity.id
_entity.type
_entity.pdbx_description
1 polymer ?
#
loop_
_entity_poly.entity_id
_entity_poly.type
_entity_poly.pdbx_seq_one_letter_code
_entity_poly.pdbx_strand_id
1 'polypeptide(L)'
;GIAKMIKKMAEDGLKVNLALSLHAADDTKRTEIMPINKQNNLHSLSQALKHYYNTTSNRISIEYICFDHYNDSEKDARNLIRFCSHFPALVNIIEYNNVRGIDFQKSDENTINSFAKHLLKAGIMTTVRKSRGKDIDAACGQLANEA
;
A
#
# COMPACT_ATOMS: atom_id res chain seq x y z
N GLY A 1 7.37 -1.26 5.22
CA GLY A 1 7.88 -0.14 5.99
C GLY A 1 8.43 -0.57 7.33
N ILE A 2 9.40 0.16 7.78
CA ILE A 2 10.06 -0.05 9.07
C ILE A 2 9.63 1.05 10.02
N ALA A 3 8.82 0.73 11.02
CA ALA A 3 8.20 1.70 11.93
C ALA A 3 9.26 2.57 12.64
N LYS A 4 10.35 1.96 13.08
CA LYS A 4 11.46 2.67 13.75
C LYS A 4 12.08 3.74 12.84
N MET A 5 12.26 3.43 11.56
CA MET A 5 12.83 4.38 10.59
C MET A 5 11.87 5.53 10.30
N ILE A 6 10.58 5.25 10.23
CA ILE A 6 9.55 6.28 10.03
C ILE A 6 9.56 7.26 11.19
N LYS A 7 9.64 6.77 12.43
CA LYS A 7 9.75 7.61 13.63
C LYS A 7 11.01 8.46 13.61
N LYS A 8 12.13 7.85 13.24
CA LYS A 8 13.42 8.58 13.13
C LYS A 8 13.36 9.68 12.09
N MET A 9 12.76 9.42 10.93
CA MET A 9 12.57 10.44 9.90
C MET A 9 11.76 11.63 10.41
N ALA A 10 10.74 11.37 11.24
CA ALA A 10 9.94 12.42 11.86
C ALA A 10 10.80 13.27 12.82
N GLU A 11 11.57 12.61 13.67
CA GLU A 11 12.43 13.27 14.66
C GLU A 11 13.56 14.08 14.00
N ASP A 12 14.10 13.60 12.89
CA ASP A 12 15.14 14.29 12.13
C ASP A 12 14.60 15.51 11.35
N GLY A 13 13.29 15.72 11.36
CA GLY A 13 12.64 16.87 10.72
C GLY A 13 12.75 16.88 9.19
N LEU A 14 12.87 15.71 8.57
CA LEU A 14 12.99 15.61 7.12
C LEU A 14 11.71 16.09 6.42
N LYS A 15 11.87 17.02 5.48
CA LYS A 15 10.75 17.56 4.69
C LYS A 15 10.55 16.72 3.42
N VAL A 16 10.07 15.50 3.58
CA VAL A 16 9.83 14.57 2.47
C VAL A 16 8.44 13.99 2.56
N ASN A 17 7.83 13.72 1.40
CA ASN A 17 6.61 12.94 1.34
C ASN A 17 6.96 11.48 1.57
N LEU A 18 6.15 10.79 2.37
CA LEU A 18 6.39 9.40 2.72
C LEU A 18 5.43 8.49 1.96
N ALA A 19 5.98 7.51 1.27
CA ALA A 19 5.21 6.46 0.60
C ALA A 19 5.44 5.13 1.31
N LEU A 20 4.36 4.49 1.75
CA LEU A 20 4.40 3.19 2.41
C LEU A 20 3.81 2.11 1.51
N SER A 21 4.58 1.10 1.19
CA SER A 21 4.08 -0.11 0.53
C SER A 21 3.34 -0.96 1.56
N LEU A 22 2.02 -0.97 1.48
CA LEU A 22 1.18 -1.70 2.44
C LEU A 22 0.73 -3.06 1.90
N HIS A 23 0.03 -3.05 0.77
CA HIS A 23 -0.46 -4.20 -0.01
C HIS A 23 -1.45 -5.13 0.71
N ALA A 24 -1.65 -5.00 2.00
CA ALA A 24 -2.72 -5.64 2.76
C ALA A 24 -2.91 -4.90 4.08
N ALA A 25 -4.15 -4.67 4.47
CA ALA A 25 -4.51 -4.07 5.76
C ALA A 25 -5.04 -5.12 6.74
N ASP A 26 -4.48 -6.31 6.66
CA ASP A 26 -4.71 -7.47 7.51
C ASP A 26 -3.35 -8.09 7.80
N ASP A 27 -3.02 -8.25 9.09
CA ASP A 27 -1.68 -8.71 9.47
C ASP A 27 -1.34 -10.12 8.96
N THR A 28 -2.33 -11.02 8.88
CA THR A 28 -2.12 -12.36 8.35
C THR A 28 -1.75 -12.30 6.87
N LYS A 29 -2.55 -11.62 6.07
CA LYS A 29 -2.29 -11.45 4.64
C LYS A 29 -0.99 -10.69 4.39
N ARG A 30 -0.77 -9.62 5.15
CA ARG A 30 0.45 -8.83 4.97
C ARG A 30 1.70 -9.63 5.31
N THR A 31 1.66 -10.46 6.35
CA THR A 31 2.79 -11.33 6.71
C THR A 31 3.10 -12.34 5.61
N GLU A 32 2.07 -12.86 4.93
CA GLU A 32 2.25 -13.81 3.82
C GLU A 32 2.99 -13.19 2.64
N ILE A 33 2.66 -11.95 2.27
CA ILE A 33 3.26 -11.28 1.10
C ILE A 33 4.44 -10.39 1.45
N MET A 34 4.54 -9.95 2.70
CA MET A 34 5.61 -9.10 3.22
C MET A 34 6.07 -9.59 4.59
N PRO A 35 7.00 -10.53 4.65
CA PRO A 35 7.45 -11.12 5.94
C PRO A 35 7.95 -10.11 6.96
N ILE A 36 8.40 -8.94 6.54
CA ILE A 36 8.81 -7.87 7.44
C ILE A 36 7.67 -7.42 8.37
N ASN A 37 6.42 -7.75 8.04
CA ASN A 37 5.28 -7.45 8.90
C ASN A 37 5.37 -8.12 10.27
N LYS A 38 6.10 -9.22 10.38
CA LYS A 38 6.32 -9.88 11.68
C LYS A 38 7.01 -8.96 12.69
N GLN A 39 7.87 -8.08 12.21
CA GLN A 39 8.60 -7.12 13.03
C GLN A 39 7.98 -5.72 13.00
N ASN A 40 7.16 -5.44 11.99
CA ASN A 40 6.54 -4.13 11.76
C ASN A 40 5.08 -4.34 11.38
N ASN A 41 4.26 -4.75 12.36
CA ASN A 41 2.85 -5.01 12.12
C ASN A 41 2.04 -3.73 11.85
N LEU A 42 0.80 -3.89 11.45
CA LEU A 42 -0.07 -2.77 11.09
C LEU A 42 -0.24 -1.76 12.23
N HIS A 43 -0.36 -2.24 13.46
CA HIS A 43 -0.47 -1.36 14.62
C HIS A 43 0.79 -0.48 14.79
N SER A 44 1.97 -1.08 14.74
CA SER A 44 3.23 -0.34 14.85
C SER A 44 3.42 0.65 13.70
N LEU A 45 3.07 0.25 12.48
CA LEU A 45 3.12 1.14 11.31
C LEU A 45 2.14 2.30 11.44
N SER A 46 0.91 2.02 11.86
CA SER A 46 -0.12 3.05 12.04
C SER A 46 0.34 4.10 13.05
N GLN A 47 0.89 3.68 14.18
CA GLN A 47 1.41 4.61 15.19
C GLN A 47 2.58 5.44 14.67
N ALA A 48 3.49 4.81 13.93
CA ALA A 48 4.64 5.50 13.35
C ALA A 48 4.21 6.54 12.31
N LEU A 49 3.23 6.22 11.46
CA LEU A 49 2.69 7.12 10.45
C LEU A 49 1.94 8.29 11.09
N LYS A 50 1.16 8.01 12.13
CA LYS A 50 0.47 9.06 12.89
C LYS A 50 1.47 10.02 13.52
N HIS A 51 2.51 9.49 14.14
CA HIS A 51 3.60 10.31 14.72
C HIS A 51 4.30 11.13 13.65
N TYR A 52 4.62 10.53 12.50
CA TYR A 52 5.25 11.21 11.37
C TYR A 52 4.41 12.39 10.89
N TYR A 53 3.12 12.18 10.67
CA TYR A 53 2.24 13.25 10.23
C TYR A 53 2.10 14.36 11.28
N ASN A 54 1.91 14.01 12.55
CA ASN A 54 1.75 14.99 13.62
C ASN A 54 3.01 15.83 13.84
N THR A 55 4.17 15.27 13.56
CA THR A 55 5.46 15.96 13.74
C THR A 55 5.85 16.80 12.52
N THR A 56 5.60 16.30 11.31
CA THR A 56 6.12 16.90 10.07
C THR A 56 5.06 17.58 9.22
N SER A 57 3.80 17.21 9.34
CA SER A 57 2.69 17.58 8.43
C SER A 57 2.95 17.20 6.96
N ASN A 58 3.94 16.35 6.70
CA ASN A 58 4.27 15.92 5.35
C ASN A 58 3.26 14.89 4.85
N ARG A 59 3.07 14.87 3.52
CA ARG A 59 2.13 13.95 2.87
C ARG A 59 2.53 12.51 3.09
N ILE A 60 1.53 11.68 3.40
CA ILE A 60 1.65 10.21 3.44
C ILE A 60 0.84 9.63 2.31
N SER A 61 1.44 8.74 1.54
CA SER A 61 0.74 7.92 0.54
C SER A 61 0.89 6.45 0.87
N ILE A 62 -0.20 5.72 0.70
CA ILE A 62 -0.24 4.26 0.87
C ILE A 62 -0.25 3.64 -0.53
N GLU A 63 0.76 2.83 -0.81
CA GLU A 63 0.85 2.09 -2.07
C GLU A 63 0.22 0.70 -1.86
N TYR A 64 -0.72 0.32 -2.73
CA TYR A 64 -1.51 -0.89 -2.58
C TYR A 64 -1.67 -1.59 -3.92
N ILE A 65 -1.01 -2.75 -4.08
CA ILE A 65 -1.16 -3.59 -5.26
C ILE A 65 -2.34 -4.53 -5.04
N CYS A 66 -3.32 -4.55 -5.95
CA CYS A 66 -4.44 -5.47 -5.90
C CYS A 66 -4.10 -6.80 -6.57
N PHE A 67 -4.30 -7.89 -5.83
CA PHE A 67 -4.17 -9.27 -6.33
C PHE A 67 -5.55 -9.92 -6.38
N ASP A 68 -5.87 -10.55 -7.50
CA ASP A 68 -7.17 -11.17 -7.72
C ASP A 68 -7.53 -12.18 -6.63
N HIS A 69 -8.73 -12.04 -6.05
CA HIS A 69 -9.27 -12.90 -4.98
C HIS A 69 -8.37 -13.02 -3.74
N TYR A 70 -7.47 -12.10 -3.51
CA TYR A 70 -6.59 -12.12 -2.34
C TYR A 70 -6.80 -10.93 -1.41
N ASN A 71 -6.59 -9.71 -1.91
CA ASN A 71 -6.63 -8.49 -1.10
C ASN A 71 -7.54 -7.41 -1.71
N ASP A 72 -8.42 -7.78 -2.63
CA ASP A 72 -9.22 -6.86 -3.42
C ASP A 72 -10.73 -6.90 -3.09
N SER A 73 -11.11 -7.55 -1.99
CA SER A 73 -12.50 -7.65 -1.56
C SER A 73 -13.00 -6.38 -0.85
N GLU A 74 -14.32 -6.30 -0.68
CA GLU A 74 -14.93 -5.23 0.11
C GLU A 74 -14.42 -5.21 1.56
N LYS A 75 -14.21 -6.39 2.15
CA LYS A 75 -13.63 -6.51 3.49
C LYS A 75 -12.21 -5.93 3.53
N ASP A 76 -11.41 -6.21 2.51
CA ASP A 76 -10.05 -5.66 2.39
C ASP A 76 -10.10 -4.13 2.28
N ALA A 77 -11.06 -3.60 1.52
CA ALA A 77 -11.27 -2.14 1.44
C ALA A 77 -11.62 -1.54 2.80
N ARG A 78 -12.53 -2.17 3.55
CA ARG A 78 -12.90 -1.71 4.89
C ARG A 78 -11.71 -1.74 5.85
N ASN A 79 -10.89 -2.78 5.79
CA ASN A 79 -9.67 -2.86 6.59
C ASN A 79 -8.68 -1.74 6.26
N LEU A 80 -8.53 -1.42 4.98
CA LEU A 80 -7.68 -0.33 4.53
C LEU A 80 -8.22 1.04 5.00
N ILE A 81 -9.53 1.24 4.90
CA ILE A 81 -10.19 2.45 5.41
C ILE A 81 -9.91 2.62 6.90
N ARG A 82 -10.03 1.55 7.67
CA ARG A 82 -9.75 1.56 9.11
C ARG A 82 -8.29 1.93 9.40
N PHE A 83 -7.36 1.35 8.65
CA PHE A 83 -5.94 1.68 8.79
C PHE A 83 -5.68 3.16 8.52
N CYS A 84 -6.25 3.69 7.44
CA CYS A 84 -6.08 5.10 7.05
C CYS A 84 -6.87 6.08 7.92
N SER A 85 -7.72 5.62 8.82
CA SER A 85 -8.47 6.50 9.72
C SER A 85 -7.61 7.13 10.82
N HIS A 86 -6.42 6.61 11.06
CA HIS A 86 -5.55 7.06 12.14
C HIS A 86 -4.65 8.25 11.76
N PHE A 87 -4.55 8.56 10.47
CA PHE A 87 -3.73 9.66 9.97
C PHE A 87 -4.23 10.07 8.57
N PRO A 88 -4.05 11.33 8.16
CA PRO A 88 -4.37 11.73 6.80
C PRO A 88 -3.44 11.04 5.80
N ALA A 89 -4.01 10.37 4.81
CA ALA A 89 -3.24 9.70 3.77
C ALA A 89 -4.02 9.68 2.46
N LEU A 90 -3.29 9.60 1.35
CA LEU A 90 -3.87 9.22 0.07
C LEU A 90 -3.48 7.78 -0.25
N VAL A 91 -4.26 7.11 -1.08
CA VAL A 91 -4.02 5.74 -1.49
C VAL A 91 -3.78 5.68 -2.99
N ASN A 92 -2.68 5.06 -3.39
CA ASN A 92 -2.39 4.73 -4.78
C ASN A 92 -2.60 3.23 -4.98
N ILE A 93 -3.64 2.88 -5.72
CA ILE A 93 -3.87 1.49 -6.12
C ILE A 93 -3.05 1.22 -7.37
N ILE A 94 -2.21 0.19 -7.31
CA ILE A 94 -1.30 -0.17 -8.38
C ILE A 94 -1.77 -1.46 -9.03
N GLU A 95 -1.89 -1.43 -10.35
CA GLU A 95 -2.20 -2.63 -11.12
C GLU A 95 -1.06 -3.63 -11.02
N TYR A 96 -1.37 -4.88 -10.65
CA TYR A 96 -0.37 -5.94 -10.55
C TYR A 96 0.09 -6.36 -11.94
N ASN A 97 1.39 -6.51 -12.09
CA ASN A 97 1.99 -7.09 -13.29
C ASN A 97 2.50 -8.48 -12.95
N ASN A 98 2.06 -9.49 -13.71
CA ASN A 98 2.46 -10.86 -13.48
C ASN A 98 3.97 -11.00 -13.47
N VAL A 99 4.49 -11.59 -12.38
CA VAL A 99 5.91 -11.85 -12.18
C VAL A 99 6.12 -13.36 -12.29
N ARG A 100 7.17 -13.77 -13.00
CA ARG A 100 7.50 -15.19 -13.16
C ARG A 100 7.71 -15.86 -11.81
N GLY A 101 7.09 -17.03 -11.61
CA GLY A 101 7.21 -17.80 -10.38
C GLY A 101 6.33 -17.34 -9.23
N ILE A 102 5.47 -16.35 -9.43
CA ILE A 102 4.51 -15.88 -8.45
C ILE A 102 3.10 -16.21 -8.94
N ASP A 103 2.31 -16.89 -8.09
CA ASP A 103 0.98 -17.40 -8.45
C ASP A 103 -0.14 -16.35 -8.40
N PHE A 104 0.15 -15.12 -7.97
CA PHE A 104 -0.86 -14.06 -7.93
C PHE A 104 -1.28 -13.64 -9.33
N GLN A 105 -2.55 -13.33 -9.46
CA GLN A 105 -3.14 -12.82 -10.68
C GLN A 105 -3.57 -11.37 -10.53
N LYS A 106 -3.62 -10.66 -11.63
CA LYS A 106 -4.09 -9.30 -11.69
C LYS A 106 -5.60 -9.26 -11.43
N SER A 107 -6.06 -8.38 -10.54
CA SER A 107 -7.47 -8.09 -10.36
C SER A 107 -8.07 -7.51 -11.64
N ASP A 108 -9.34 -7.82 -11.93
CA ASP A 108 -9.99 -7.22 -13.08
C ASP A 108 -10.28 -5.71 -12.84
N GLU A 109 -10.53 -4.99 -13.93
CA GLU A 109 -10.74 -3.55 -13.87
C GLU A 109 -11.97 -3.19 -13.04
N ASN A 110 -13.04 -3.96 -13.13
CA ASN A 110 -14.27 -3.72 -12.36
C ASN A 110 -14.03 -3.88 -10.86
N THR A 111 -13.26 -4.89 -10.46
CA THR A 111 -12.91 -5.12 -9.06
C THR A 111 -12.05 -3.99 -8.53
N ILE A 112 -11.04 -3.55 -9.27
CA ILE A 112 -10.18 -2.42 -8.88
C ILE A 112 -11.01 -1.13 -8.76
N ASN A 113 -11.89 -0.86 -9.71
CA ASN A 113 -12.74 0.33 -9.67
C ASN A 113 -13.71 0.31 -8.48
N SER A 114 -14.28 -0.84 -8.17
CA SER A 114 -15.14 -1.01 -7.00
C SER A 114 -14.37 -0.80 -5.70
N PHE A 115 -13.17 -1.36 -5.59
CA PHE A 115 -12.28 -1.18 -4.45
C PHE A 115 -11.95 0.31 -4.24
N ALA A 116 -11.54 1.00 -5.30
CA ALA A 116 -11.25 2.44 -5.27
C ALA A 116 -12.48 3.26 -4.86
N LYS A 117 -13.66 2.88 -5.35
CA LYS A 117 -14.91 3.57 -5.03
C LYS A 117 -15.26 3.48 -3.55
N HIS A 118 -15.02 2.34 -2.89
CA HIS A 118 -15.21 2.20 -1.45
C HIS A 118 -14.32 3.18 -0.68
N LEU A 119 -13.07 3.33 -1.08
CA LEU A 119 -12.12 4.25 -0.46
C LEU A 119 -12.54 5.72 -0.66
N LEU A 120 -12.94 6.06 -1.88
CA LEU A 120 -13.40 7.42 -2.20
C LEU A 120 -14.65 7.80 -1.41
N LYS A 121 -15.61 6.88 -1.27
CA LYS A 121 -16.81 7.10 -0.45
C LYS A 121 -16.49 7.34 1.02
N ALA A 122 -15.41 6.76 1.51
CA ALA A 122 -14.95 6.97 2.88
C ALA A 122 -14.15 8.27 3.06
N GLY A 123 -14.02 9.08 2.00
CA GLY A 123 -13.29 10.35 2.05
C GLY A 123 -11.79 10.23 1.86
N ILE A 124 -11.31 9.08 1.40
CA ILE A 124 -9.87 8.86 1.17
C ILE A 124 -9.57 9.16 -0.31
N MET A 125 -8.69 10.14 -0.56
CA MET A 125 -8.23 10.41 -1.92
C MET A 125 -7.52 9.17 -2.47
N THR A 126 -8.01 8.67 -3.60
CA THR A 126 -7.55 7.41 -4.17
C THR A 126 -7.28 7.57 -5.66
N THR A 127 -6.15 7.09 -6.10
CA THR A 127 -5.79 7.02 -7.52
C THR A 127 -5.55 5.58 -7.93
N VAL A 128 -5.79 5.26 -9.19
CA VAL A 128 -5.50 3.96 -9.78
C VAL A 128 -4.40 4.15 -10.81
N ARG A 129 -3.26 3.51 -10.58
CA ARG A 129 -2.12 3.55 -11.50
C ARG A 129 -2.11 2.30 -12.36
N LYS A 130 -2.23 2.49 -13.67
CA LYS A 130 -2.02 1.41 -14.62
C LYS A 130 -0.52 1.22 -14.84
N SER A 131 -0.11 -0.03 -14.98
CA SER A 131 1.28 -0.35 -15.25
C SER A 131 1.71 0.20 -16.62
N ARG A 132 2.88 0.80 -16.65
CA ARG A 132 3.57 1.18 -17.88
C ARG A 132 4.68 0.15 -18.14
N GLY A 133 4.96 -0.14 -19.39
CA GLY A 133 6.04 -1.05 -19.77
C GLY A 133 5.63 -2.53 -19.80
N LYS A 134 4.33 -2.82 -19.92
CA LYS A 134 3.84 -4.21 -20.06
C LYS A 134 4.45 -4.92 -21.27
N ASP A 135 4.66 -4.20 -22.37
CA ASP A 135 5.14 -4.76 -23.63
C ASP A 135 6.63 -5.09 -23.61
N ILE A 136 7.38 -4.56 -22.64
CA ILE A 136 8.85 -4.72 -22.55
C ILE A 136 9.28 -5.26 -21.18
N ASP A 137 8.37 -5.83 -20.41
CA ASP A 137 8.62 -6.35 -19.06
C ASP A 137 9.33 -5.34 -18.14
N ALA A 138 9.08 -4.04 -18.35
CA ALA A 138 9.70 -2.96 -17.60
C ALA A 138 8.82 -2.41 -16.46
N ALA A 139 7.78 -3.11 -16.08
CA ALA A 139 6.90 -2.69 -15.01
C ALA A 139 7.55 -2.89 -13.64
N CYS A 140 7.07 -2.11 -12.66
CA CYS A 140 7.57 -2.19 -11.29
C CYS A 140 7.45 -3.63 -10.74
N GLY A 141 8.54 -4.17 -10.24
CA GLY A 141 8.64 -5.54 -9.73
C GLY A 141 9.13 -6.56 -10.76
N GLN A 142 8.93 -6.32 -12.05
CA GLN A 142 9.41 -7.24 -13.09
C GLN A 142 10.93 -7.16 -13.29
N LEU A 143 11.46 -5.95 -13.33
CA LEU A 143 12.90 -5.74 -13.49
C LEU A 143 13.73 -6.32 -12.34
N ALA A 144 13.17 -6.33 -11.14
CA ALA A 144 13.86 -6.86 -9.97
C ALA A 144 14.09 -8.38 -10.04
N ASN A 145 13.31 -9.09 -10.85
CA ASN A 145 13.40 -10.55 -10.98
C ASN A 145 14.25 -11.00 -12.17
N GLU A 146 14.70 -10.10 -13.01
CA GLU A 146 15.56 -10.41 -14.16
C GLU A 146 17.04 -10.15 -13.86
N ALA A 147 17.30 -9.55 -12.71
CA ALA A 147 18.67 -9.26 -12.28
C ALA A 147 19.37 -10.53 -11.67
#